data_ec359f57cd7cafecd796a478c8124deb
#
_entry.id   ec359f57cd7cafecd796a478c8124deb
#
_cell.length_a   1.000
_cell.length_b   1.000
_cell.length_c   1.000
_cell.angle_alpha   90.00
_cell.angle_beta   90.00
_cell.angle_gamma   90.00
#
_symmetry.space_group_name_H-M   'P 1'
#
loop_
_entity.id
_entity.type
_entity.pdbx_description
1 polymer ?
#
loop_
_entity_poly.entity_id
_entity_poly.type
_entity_poly.pdbx_seq_one_letter_code
_entity_poly.pdbx_strand_id
1 'polypeptide(L)'
;GGRHYLHINANGDVEPCVFIHYSNCNIKDTSLLDALKSPIFQAYHDNQPFNENMLRPCPMLENPEILRKLVAETGAKSTDLQSPESAEHLCGKCDKYAACWKERADQLWDERQKEKAEKTRC
;
A
#
# COMPACT_ATOMS: atom_id res chain seq x y z
N GLY A 1 2.33 -4.18 -5.07
CA GLY A 1 1.05 -4.79 -4.75
C GLY A 1 -0.11 -4.04 -5.38
N GLY A 2 -1.22 -4.74 -5.58
CA GLY A 2 -2.46 -4.15 -6.10
C GLY A 2 -2.45 -3.72 -7.57
N ARG A 3 -1.31 -3.84 -8.22
CA ARG A 3 -1.14 -3.46 -9.64
C ARG A 3 -0.44 -4.55 -10.45
N HIS A 4 0.71 -5.03 -10.01
CA HIS A 4 1.50 -6.05 -10.70
C HIS A 4 1.31 -7.44 -10.10
N TYR A 5 0.81 -7.51 -8.90
CA TYR A 5 0.43 -8.74 -8.21
C TYR A 5 -0.66 -8.47 -7.19
N LEU A 6 -1.32 -9.52 -6.77
CA LEU A 6 -2.31 -9.54 -5.69
C LEU A 6 -2.06 -10.75 -4.80
N HIS A 7 -2.71 -10.78 -3.66
CA HIS A 7 -2.71 -11.91 -2.76
C HIS A 7 -4.14 -12.42 -2.58
N ILE A 8 -4.30 -13.73 -2.62
CA ILE A 8 -5.55 -14.40 -2.25
C ILE A 8 -5.24 -15.23 -1.01
N ASN A 9 -5.87 -14.88 0.10
CA ASN A 9 -5.63 -15.61 1.35
C ASN A 9 -6.34 -16.95 1.38
N ALA A 10 -6.09 -17.75 2.42
CA ALA A 10 -6.66 -19.08 2.56
C ALA A 10 -8.21 -19.10 2.63
N ASN A 11 -8.83 -17.99 3.02
CA ASN A 11 -10.28 -17.83 3.05
C ASN A 11 -10.86 -17.41 1.69
N GLY A 12 -10.02 -17.00 0.75
CA GLY A 12 -10.41 -16.54 -0.58
C GLY A 12 -10.57 -15.02 -0.70
N ASP A 13 -10.23 -14.25 0.33
CA ASP A 13 -10.26 -12.78 0.24
C ASP A 13 -9.15 -12.29 -0.68
N VAL A 14 -9.49 -11.33 -1.55
CA VAL A 14 -8.57 -10.77 -2.53
C VAL A 14 -7.97 -9.48 -1.98
N GLU A 15 -6.70 -9.53 -1.67
CA GLU A 15 -5.93 -8.48 -1.01
C GLU A 15 -4.93 -7.83 -1.97
N PRO A 16 -4.66 -6.54 -1.89
CA PRO A 16 -3.69 -5.89 -2.76
C PRO A 16 -2.24 -6.32 -2.50
N CYS A 17 -1.94 -6.79 -1.30
CA CYS A 17 -0.60 -7.22 -0.90
C CYS A 17 -0.71 -8.25 0.22
N VAL A 18 0.24 -9.18 0.29
CA VAL A 18 0.32 -10.21 1.35
C VAL A 18 0.42 -9.63 2.77
N PHE A 19 0.89 -8.40 2.92
CA PHE A 19 1.00 -7.72 4.21
C PHE A 19 -0.16 -6.75 4.52
N ILE A 20 -1.09 -6.60 3.59
CA ILE A 20 -2.21 -5.66 3.74
C ILE A 20 -3.51 -6.45 3.74
N HIS A 21 -3.96 -6.77 4.94
CA HIS A 21 -5.10 -7.64 5.21
C HIS A 21 -6.44 -6.89 5.18
N TYR A 22 -6.72 -6.22 4.05
CA TYR A 22 -7.99 -5.54 3.79
C TYR A 22 -8.50 -5.89 2.40
N SER A 23 -9.80 -6.15 2.30
CA SER A 23 -10.44 -6.53 1.05
C SER A 23 -11.88 -6.05 0.96
N ASN A 24 -12.36 -5.88 -0.27
CA ASN A 24 -13.78 -5.65 -0.56
C ASN A 24 -14.49 -6.91 -1.08
N CYS A 25 -13.77 -7.97 -1.41
CA CYS A 25 -14.36 -9.11 -2.08
C CYS A 25 -13.63 -10.44 -1.83
N ASN A 26 -14.32 -11.52 -2.14
CA ASN A 26 -13.82 -12.88 -2.00
C ASN A 26 -14.02 -13.62 -3.32
N ILE A 27 -13.07 -14.46 -3.72
CA ILE A 27 -13.13 -15.22 -4.99
C ILE A 27 -14.24 -16.28 -5.02
N LYS A 28 -14.85 -16.60 -3.89
CA LYS A 28 -16.02 -17.47 -3.84
C LYS A 28 -17.29 -16.80 -4.39
N ASP A 29 -17.33 -15.47 -4.33
CA ASP A 29 -18.51 -14.66 -4.65
C ASP A 29 -18.34 -13.81 -5.91
N THR A 30 -17.09 -13.63 -6.39
CA THR A 30 -16.81 -12.78 -7.53
C THR A 30 -15.68 -13.33 -8.40
N SER A 31 -15.66 -12.97 -9.68
CA SER A 31 -14.56 -13.33 -10.57
C SER A 31 -13.27 -12.58 -10.20
N LEU A 32 -12.11 -13.13 -10.59
CA LEU A 32 -10.84 -12.45 -10.38
C LEU A 32 -10.78 -11.09 -11.09
N LEU A 33 -11.34 -11.01 -12.30
CA LEU A 33 -11.39 -9.75 -13.05
C LEU A 33 -12.24 -8.69 -12.35
N ASP A 34 -13.36 -9.09 -11.76
CA ASP A 34 -14.20 -8.17 -10.99
C ASP A 34 -13.54 -7.78 -9.66
N ALA A 35 -12.81 -8.70 -9.04
CA ALA A 35 -12.03 -8.40 -7.84
C ALA A 35 -10.96 -7.33 -8.10
N LEU A 36 -10.30 -7.34 -9.28
CA LEU A 36 -9.34 -6.30 -9.68
C LEU A 36 -9.98 -4.91 -9.89
N LYS A 37 -11.30 -4.87 -10.05
CA LYS A 37 -12.08 -3.63 -10.15
C LYS A 37 -12.70 -3.20 -8.83
N SER A 38 -12.47 -3.95 -7.76
CA SER A 38 -12.99 -3.61 -6.43
C SER A 38 -12.44 -2.27 -5.93
N PRO A 39 -13.14 -1.58 -5.02
CA PRO A 39 -12.76 -0.23 -4.60
C PRO A 39 -11.32 -0.11 -4.12
N ILE A 40 -10.82 -1.07 -3.33
CA ILE A 40 -9.45 -1.01 -2.82
C ILE A 40 -8.41 -1.16 -3.95
N PHE A 41 -8.67 -2.01 -4.95
CA PHE A 41 -7.77 -2.16 -6.10
C PHE A 41 -7.80 -0.93 -7.00
N GLN A 42 -8.97 -0.32 -7.22
CA GLN A 42 -9.05 0.95 -7.95
C GLN A 42 -8.30 2.07 -7.22
N ALA A 43 -8.46 2.15 -5.90
CA ALA A 43 -7.74 3.13 -5.09
C ALA A 43 -6.21 2.93 -5.16
N TYR A 44 -5.74 1.68 -5.17
CA TYR A 44 -4.32 1.37 -5.39
C TYR A 44 -3.85 1.80 -6.78
N HIS A 45 -4.62 1.53 -7.80
CA HIS A 45 -4.31 1.94 -9.17
C HIS A 45 -4.21 3.47 -9.29
N ASP A 46 -5.19 4.19 -8.76
CA ASP A 46 -5.32 5.64 -8.94
C ASP A 46 -4.31 6.44 -8.10
N ASN A 47 -3.84 5.88 -6.99
CA ASN A 47 -2.94 6.57 -6.06
C ASN A 47 -1.46 6.14 -6.18
N GLN A 48 -1.13 5.21 -7.05
CA GLN A 48 0.27 4.84 -7.27
C GLN A 48 0.95 5.79 -8.29
N PRO A 49 2.20 6.17 -8.07
CA PRO A 49 3.04 5.84 -6.93
C PRO A 49 2.58 6.54 -5.64
N PHE A 50 2.58 5.82 -4.53
CA PHE A 50 2.15 6.37 -3.23
C PHE A 50 3.10 7.44 -2.68
N ASN A 51 4.31 7.50 -3.22
CA ASN A 51 5.31 8.50 -2.89
C ASN A 51 6.21 8.72 -4.10
N GLU A 52 6.59 9.94 -4.37
CA GLU A 52 7.56 10.26 -5.44
C GLU A 52 8.95 9.73 -5.10
N ASN A 53 9.29 9.67 -3.82
CA ASN A 53 10.49 9.03 -3.34
C ASN A 53 10.34 7.51 -3.38
N MET A 54 11.00 6.88 -4.35
CA MET A 54 10.92 5.42 -4.56
C MET A 54 11.63 4.59 -3.48
N LEU A 55 12.27 5.22 -2.51
CA LEU A 55 12.75 4.58 -1.28
C LEU A 55 11.65 4.46 -0.22
N ARG A 56 10.47 5.02 -0.49
CA ARG A 56 9.29 5.00 0.38
C ARG A 56 8.04 4.53 -0.36
N PRO A 57 8.05 3.34 -1.00
CA PRO A 57 6.99 2.93 -1.92
C PRO A 57 5.75 2.32 -1.23
N CYS A 58 5.85 1.90 0.02
CA CYS A 58 4.78 1.15 0.69
C CYS A 58 3.74 2.07 1.32
N PRO A 59 2.44 1.86 1.03
CA PRO A 59 1.37 2.67 1.60
C PRO A 59 1.08 2.35 3.09
N MET A 60 1.66 1.29 3.64
CA MET A 60 1.53 0.93 5.04
C MET A 60 2.78 1.28 5.84
N LEU A 61 3.93 0.72 5.44
CA LEU A 61 5.15 0.80 6.25
C LEU A 61 5.76 2.20 6.25
N GLU A 62 5.76 2.86 5.08
CA GLU A 62 6.44 4.14 4.88
C GLU A 62 5.50 5.33 4.73
N ASN A 63 4.23 5.05 4.40
CA ASN A 63 3.20 6.08 4.23
C ASN A 63 1.88 5.63 4.89
N PRO A 64 1.87 5.37 6.21
CA PRO A 64 0.72 4.77 6.88
C PRO A 64 -0.55 5.61 6.80
N GLU A 65 -0.44 6.91 6.66
CA GLU A 65 -1.56 7.82 6.42
C GLU A 65 -2.30 7.49 5.11
N ILE A 66 -1.58 7.00 4.11
CA ILE A 66 -2.17 6.62 2.82
C ILE A 66 -3.05 5.37 2.99
N LEU A 67 -2.56 4.33 3.66
CA LEU A 67 -3.38 3.14 3.87
C LEU A 67 -4.63 3.44 4.71
N ARG A 68 -4.51 4.24 5.77
CA ARG A 68 -5.67 4.69 6.55
C ARG A 68 -6.74 5.31 5.66
N LYS A 69 -6.32 6.23 4.81
CA LYS A 69 -7.20 6.91 3.85
C LYS A 69 -7.84 5.93 2.88
N LEU A 70 -7.05 5.06 2.24
CA LEU A 70 -7.56 4.10 1.25
C LEU A 70 -8.58 3.14 1.86
N VAL A 71 -8.32 2.61 3.04
CA VAL A 71 -9.27 1.71 3.72
C VAL A 71 -10.57 2.45 4.10
N ALA A 72 -10.46 3.67 4.62
CA ALA A 72 -11.63 4.47 4.98
C ALA A 72 -12.49 4.84 3.76
N GLU A 73 -11.88 5.25 2.66
CA GLU A 73 -12.59 5.67 1.45
C GLU A 73 -13.21 4.50 0.68
N THR A 74 -12.57 3.33 0.71
CA THR A 74 -13.02 2.18 -0.07
C THR A 74 -13.97 1.26 0.69
N GLY A 75 -14.09 1.43 1.99
CA GLY A 75 -14.86 0.53 2.86
C GLY A 75 -14.30 -0.89 2.93
N ALA A 76 -13.03 -1.10 2.58
CA ALA A 76 -12.38 -2.40 2.71
C ALA A 76 -12.37 -2.84 4.17
N LYS A 77 -12.60 -4.13 4.38
CA LYS A 77 -12.70 -4.73 5.72
C LYS A 77 -11.47 -5.57 6.01
N SER A 78 -11.11 -5.65 7.30
CA SER A 78 -10.09 -6.59 7.75
C SER A 78 -10.44 -8.01 7.33
N THR A 79 -9.45 -8.71 6.80
CA THR A 79 -9.54 -10.12 6.39
C THR A 79 -9.06 -11.09 7.47
N ASP A 80 -8.58 -10.56 8.60
CA ASP A 80 -8.26 -11.37 9.77
C ASP A 80 -9.55 -11.75 10.49
N LEU A 81 -9.88 -13.02 10.40
CA LEU A 81 -11.12 -13.57 10.98
C LEU A 81 -11.05 -13.78 12.50
N GLN A 82 -9.83 -13.97 13.04
CA GLN A 82 -9.65 -14.23 14.47
C GLN A 82 -9.50 -12.93 15.27
N SER A 83 -8.79 -11.98 14.70
CA SER A 83 -8.50 -10.69 15.34
C SER A 83 -8.62 -9.54 14.33
N PRO A 84 -9.85 -9.20 13.89
CA PRO A 84 -10.04 -8.10 12.97
C PRO A 84 -9.34 -6.84 13.46
N GLU A 85 -8.46 -6.29 12.62
CA GLU A 85 -7.63 -5.14 12.98
C GLU A 85 -8.03 -3.91 12.14
N SER A 86 -8.28 -2.79 12.80
CA SER A 86 -8.55 -1.54 12.10
C SER A 86 -7.29 -1.01 11.40
N ALA A 87 -7.47 -0.30 10.28
CA ALA A 87 -6.35 0.35 9.61
C ALA A 87 -5.64 1.37 10.52
N GLU A 88 -6.37 2.04 11.41
CA GLU A 88 -5.80 2.95 12.40
C GLU A 88 -4.82 2.25 13.35
N HIS A 89 -5.22 1.09 13.87
CA HIS A 89 -4.36 0.31 14.78
C HIS A 89 -3.14 -0.26 14.05
N LEU A 90 -3.32 -0.88 12.88
CA LEU A 90 -2.23 -1.44 12.08
C LEU A 90 -1.22 -0.35 11.68
N CYS A 91 -1.70 0.74 11.12
CA CYS A 91 -0.85 1.85 10.67
C CYS A 91 -0.16 2.56 11.83
N GLY A 92 -0.81 2.62 13.00
CA GLY A 92 -0.20 3.16 14.22
C GLY A 92 1.10 2.47 14.63
N LYS A 93 1.23 1.17 14.33
CA LYS A 93 2.48 0.42 14.54
C LYS A 93 3.61 0.89 13.63
N CYS A 94 3.28 1.45 12.46
CA CYS A 94 4.25 1.89 11.46
C CYS A 94 4.65 3.37 11.57
N ASP A 95 3.87 4.19 12.27
CA ASP A 95 4.06 5.65 12.32
C ASP A 95 5.47 6.06 12.74
N LYS A 96 6.00 5.43 13.78
CA LYS A 96 7.35 5.73 14.28
C LYS A 96 8.43 5.35 13.27
N TYR A 97 8.31 4.20 12.65
CA TYR A 97 9.25 3.76 11.61
C TYR A 97 9.19 4.69 10.40
N ALA A 98 7.99 4.99 9.92
CA ALA A 98 7.78 5.87 8.77
C ALA A 98 8.40 7.25 9.00
N ALA A 99 8.22 7.83 10.17
CA ALA A 99 8.81 9.12 10.54
C ALA A 99 10.34 9.08 10.58
N CYS A 100 10.93 8.06 11.21
CA CYS A 100 12.38 7.90 11.28
C CYS A 100 13.02 7.65 9.91
N TRP A 101 12.40 6.79 9.09
CA TRP A 101 12.91 6.47 7.77
C TRP A 101 12.78 7.62 6.78
N LYS A 102 11.72 8.41 6.91
CA LYS A 102 11.43 9.54 6.02
C LYS A 102 12.64 10.46 5.84
N GLU A 103 13.21 10.92 6.93
CA GLU A 103 14.32 11.88 6.89
C GLU A 103 15.52 11.31 6.13
N ARG A 104 15.92 10.09 6.45
CA ARG A 104 17.06 9.44 5.79
C ARG A 104 16.77 9.09 4.33
N ALA A 105 15.58 8.60 4.04
CA ALA A 105 15.16 8.27 2.67
C ALA A 105 15.13 9.51 1.78
N ASP A 106 14.64 10.62 2.28
CA ASP A 106 14.56 11.86 1.50
C ASP A 106 15.97 12.42 1.20
N GLN A 107 16.90 12.37 2.16
CA GLN A 107 18.31 12.72 1.93
C GLN A 107 18.95 11.86 0.82
N LEU A 108 18.83 10.54 0.94
CA LEU A 108 19.41 9.61 -0.05
C LEU A 108 18.77 9.77 -1.44
N TRP A 109 17.49 10.07 -1.48
CA TRP A 109 16.79 10.30 -2.73
C TRP A 109 17.30 11.58 -3.43
N ASP A 110 17.44 12.65 -2.70
CA ASP A 110 17.94 13.93 -3.22
C ASP A 110 19.38 13.82 -3.72
N GLU A 111 20.26 13.13 -2.97
CA GLU A 111 21.64 12.83 -3.40
C GLU A 111 21.63 12.07 -4.72
N ARG A 112 20.81 11.02 -4.84
CA ARG A 112 20.70 10.22 -6.06
C ARG A 112 20.16 11.02 -7.25
N GLN A 113 19.20 11.92 -7.03
CA GLN A 113 18.68 12.77 -8.11
C GLN A 113 19.74 13.76 -8.61
N LYS A 114 20.55 14.34 -7.72
CA LYS A 114 21.69 15.22 -8.09
C LYS A 114 22.72 14.48 -8.93
N GLU A 115 23.14 13.29 -8.50
CA GLU A 115 24.09 12.46 -9.27
C GLU A 115 23.57 12.10 -10.66
N LYS A 116 22.27 11.79 -10.78
CA LYS A 116 21.65 11.51 -12.08
C LYS A 116 21.67 12.76 -12.98
N ALA A 117 21.31 13.92 -12.44
CA ALA A 117 21.31 15.18 -13.18
C ALA A 117 22.71 15.55 -13.69
N GLU A 118 23.74 15.33 -12.88
CA GLU A 118 25.15 15.58 -13.26
C GLU A 118 25.60 14.64 -14.39
N LYS A 119 25.25 13.33 -14.31
CA LYS A 119 25.57 12.35 -15.36
C LYS A 119 24.85 12.61 -16.68
N THR A 120 23.69 13.23 -16.65
CA THR A 120 22.91 13.56 -17.87
C THR A 120 23.42 14.84 -18.55
N ARG A 121 24.19 15.68 -17.86
CA ARG A 121 24.84 16.91 -18.42
C ARG A 121 26.12 16.65 -19.19
N CYS A 122 26.71 15.48 -19.04
CA CYS A 122 27.84 14.99 -19.82
C CYS A 122 27.40 14.20 -21.04
#